data_ee3611a5eb8b7804bda2b835b23331a9
#
_entry.id   ee3611a5eb8b7804bda2b835b23331a9
#
_cell.length_a   1.000
_cell.length_b   1.000
_cell.length_c   1.000
_cell.angle_alpha   90.00
_cell.angle_beta   90.00
_cell.angle_gamma   90.00
#
_symmetry.space_group_name_H-M   'P 1'
#
loop_
_entity.id
_entity.type
_entity.pdbx_description
1 polymer ?
#
loop_
_entity_poly.entity_id
_entity_poly.type
_entity_poly.pdbx_seq_one_letter_code
_entity_poly.pdbx_strand_id
1 'polypeptide(L)'
;MDTIRALIVDDESLVRKGLRLTIPWQDYGIEIVGEAGTGEKALDFIRGEPVDLLLADITMPGMSGLELTKRLRQEYPGIRVVILTCHQDFDYIQEALRLGAIDYIVKTQLEDMDLNAAMERICKAVREHARAGAPSSALSVEALRGVEEAGAGLMWIADEARYAALAEALRAAGGDGGASELGRAMAQAVEGWRIRLPMFAWNEHPQPEAVPALPTWLERLREAILRWLRRSQYSEDVILAILKAVDRIAERPGSHERQGEISQSVNLSKSYFSTCFRDITRMTFTQFLQHNSVYAARDMLLQTNYPVYIVAEKCGFSDQRYFSKMFKEQTGLLPSEYRQQFAERV
;
A
#
# COMPACT_ATOMS: atom_id res chain seq x y z
N MET A 1 -1.07 -19.60 25.25
CA MET A 1 -1.03 -18.75 24.02
C MET A 1 -2.46 -18.68 23.56
N ASP A 2 -3.00 -17.49 23.35
CA ASP A 2 -4.39 -17.34 22.89
C ASP A 2 -4.52 -17.91 21.49
N THR A 3 -5.52 -18.77 21.29
CA THR A 3 -5.82 -19.41 20.00
C THR A 3 -6.43 -18.38 19.05
N ILE A 4 -5.89 -18.27 17.83
CA ILE A 4 -6.42 -17.38 16.78
C ILE A 4 -7.66 -18.04 16.14
N ARG A 5 -8.83 -17.40 16.23
CA ARG A 5 -10.08 -17.88 15.64
C ARG A 5 -10.22 -17.43 14.21
N ALA A 6 -10.18 -18.37 13.27
CA ALA A 6 -10.20 -18.07 11.85
C ALA A 6 -11.50 -18.50 11.17
N LEU A 7 -12.01 -17.65 10.26
CA LEU A 7 -13.16 -17.92 9.40
C LEU A 7 -12.68 -18.04 7.95
N ILE A 8 -13.03 -19.13 7.26
CA ILE A 8 -12.74 -19.31 5.83
C ILE A 8 -13.96 -18.88 5.02
N VAL A 9 -13.76 -18.00 4.04
CA VAL A 9 -14.80 -17.45 3.17
C VAL A 9 -14.42 -17.69 1.71
N ASP A 10 -15.20 -18.54 1.04
CA ASP A 10 -14.96 -18.96 -0.34
C ASP A 10 -16.28 -19.53 -0.88
N ASP A 11 -16.67 -19.25 -2.11
CA ASP A 11 -17.93 -19.77 -2.66
C ASP A 11 -17.86 -21.27 -2.98
N GLU A 12 -16.66 -21.81 -3.25
CA GLU A 12 -16.44 -23.20 -3.53
C GLU A 12 -16.28 -24.05 -2.25
N SER A 13 -17.28 -24.88 -1.95
CA SER A 13 -17.27 -25.74 -0.75
C SER A 13 -16.10 -26.73 -0.71
N LEU A 14 -15.61 -27.17 -1.87
CA LEU A 14 -14.46 -28.09 -1.97
C LEU A 14 -13.17 -27.39 -1.59
N VAL A 15 -13.00 -26.12 -1.99
CA VAL A 15 -11.85 -25.29 -1.63
C VAL A 15 -11.81 -25.08 -0.11
N ARG A 16 -12.92 -24.70 0.50
CA ARG A 16 -12.99 -24.53 1.97
C ARG A 16 -12.58 -25.79 2.71
N LYS A 17 -13.12 -26.96 2.30
CA LYS A 17 -12.75 -28.26 2.89
C LYS A 17 -11.28 -28.60 2.66
N GLY A 18 -10.77 -28.32 1.45
CA GLY A 18 -9.36 -28.50 1.10
C GLY A 18 -8.45 -27.69 2.03
N LEU A 19 -8.66 -26.39 2.13
CA LEU A 19 -7.89 -25.49 3.01
C LEU A 19 -7.93 -25.97 4.47
N ARG A 20 -9.10 -26.38 4.94
CA ARG A 20 -9.24 -26.87 6.32
C ARG A 20 -8.45 -28.12 6.60
N LEU A 21 -8.31 -29.03 5.62
CA LEU A 21 -7.63 -30.32 5.78
C LEU A 21 -6.15 -30.27 5.44
N THR A 22 -5.75 -29.44 4.47
CA THR A 22 -4.37 -29.40 3.95
C THR A 22 -3.44 -28.58 4.84
N ILE A 23 -3.95 -27.49 5.45
CA ILE A 23 -3.12 -26.63 6.30
C ILE A 23 -3.19 -27.13 7.75
N PRO A 24 -2.03 -27.39 8.41
CA PRO A 24 -1.98 -27.83 9.80
C PRO A 24 -2.21 -26.65 10.76
N TRP A 25 -3.41 -26.07 10.75
CA TRP A 25 -3.80 -24.87 11.49
C TRP A 25 -3.40 -24.90 12.98
N GLN A 26 -3.52 -26.06 13.60
CA GLN A 26 -3.22 -26.23 15.04
C GLN A 26 -1.75 -26.01 15.36
N ASP A 27 -0.84 -26.34 14.43
CA ASP A 27 0.60 -26.14 14.59
C ASP A 27 0.96 -24.66 14.71
N TYR A 28 0.13 -23.79 14.14
CA TYR A 28 0.26 -22.33 14.20
C TYR A 28 -0.58 -21.68 15.30
N GLY A 29 -1.33 -22.48 16.05
CA GLY A 29 -2.26 -22.00 17.09
C GLY A 29 -3.50 -21.31 16.52
N ILE A 30 -3.98 -21.76 15.34
CA ILE A 30 -5.18 -21.28 14.67
C ILE A 30 -6.27 -22.34 14.80
N GLU A 31 -7.49 -21.89 15.12
CA GLU A 31 -8.70 -22.69 15.13
C GLU A 31 -9.65 -22.18 14.06
N ILE A 32 -10.09 -23.04 13.14
CA ILE A 32 -11.12 -22.71 12.16
C ILE A 32 -12.49 -22.79 12.84
N VAL A 33 -13.03 -21.65 13.23
CA VAL A 33 -14.31 -21.53 13.95
C VAL A 33 -15.52 -21.61 13.04
N GLY A 34 -15.34 -21.39 11.72
CA GLY A 34 -16.45 -21.45 10.79
C GLY A 34 -16.04 -21.38 9.31
N GLU A 35 -17.05 -21.54 8.46
CA GLU A 35 -16.94 -21.41 7.01
C GLU A 35 -18.14 -20.63 6.47
N ALA A 36 -17.91 -19.73 5.50
CA ALA A 36 -18.97 -19.02 4.81
C ALA A 36 -18.79 -19.11 3.29
N GLY A 37 -19.89 -19.23 2.55
CA GLY A 37 -19.87 -19.31 1.09
C GLY A 37 -20.09 -17.97 0.40
N THR A 38 -20.31 -16.89 1.12
CA THR A 38 -20.45 -15.52 0.58
C THR A 38 -20.03 -14.50 1.62
N GLY A 39 -19.72 -13.27 1.16
CA GLY A 39 -19.34 -12.16 2.04
C GLY A 39 -20.44 -11.80 3.05
N GLU A 40 -21.72 -11.87 2.64
CA GLU A 40 -22.86 -11.58 3.52
C GLU A 40 -22.96 -12.61 4.66
N LYS A 41 -22.81 -13.90 4.35
CA LYS A 41 -22.79 -14.96 5.37
C LYS A 41 -21.61 -14.84 6.32
N ALA A 42 -20.46 -14.37 5.82
CA ALA A 42 -19.31 -14.10 6.66
C ALA A 42 -19.61 -12.98 7.66
N LEU A 43 -20.25 -11.89 7.23
CA LEU A 43 -20.65 -10.80 8.11
C LEU A 43 -21.69 -11.26 9.15
N ASP A 44 -22.64 -12.10 8.75
CA ASP A 44 -23.63 -12.65 9.68
C ASP A 44 -22.97 -13.55 10.73
N PHE A 45 -21.98 -14.35 10.34
CA PHE A 45 -21.20 -15.19 11.27
C PHE A 45 -20.41 -14.32 12.27
N ILE A 46 -19.74 -13.29 11.79
CA ILE A 46 -18.92 -12.37 12.62
C ILE A 46 -19.78 -11.62 13.66
N ARG A 47 -21.04 -11.35 13.38
CA ARG A 47 -21.96 -10.73 14.35
C ARG A 47 -22.29 -11.63 15.54
N GLY A 48 -22.28 -12.94 15.34
CA GLY A 48 -22.64 -13.93 16.37
C GLY A 48 -21.45 -14.56 17.07
N GLU A 49 -20.33 -14.69 16.40
CA GLU A 49 -19.15 -15.41 16.88
C GLU A 49 -17.89 -14.55 16.74
N PRO A 50 -17.01 -14.58 17.71
CA PRO A 50 -15.76 -13.83 17.67
C PRO A 50 -14.77 -14.47 16.67
N VAL A 51 -14.24 -13.62 15.77
CA VAL A 51 -13.27 -13.97 14.73
C VAL A 51 -12.07 -13.02 14.83
N ASP A 52 -10.87 -13.57 14.76
CA ASP A 52 -9.61 -12.81 14.82
C ASP A 52 -8.95 -12.70 13.44
N LEU A 53 -9.16 -13.73 12.58
CA LEU A 53 -8.58 -13.86 11.25
C LEU A 53 -9.66 -14.28 10.24
N LEU A 54 -9.72 -13.60 9.11
CA LEU A 54 -10.55 -13.97 7.97
C LEU A 54 -9.66 -14.38 6.81
N LEU A 55 -9.94 -15.53 6.19
CA LEU A 55 -9.34 -15.95 4.93
C LEU A 55 -10.42 -15.86 3.86
N ALA A 56 -10.34 -14.90 2.95
CA ALA A 56 -11.40 -14.59 1.99
C ALA A 56 -10.95 -14.76 0.54
N ASP A 57 -11.73 -15.48 -0.26
CA ASP A 57 -11.55 -15.48 -1.71
C ASP A 57 -11.85 -14.12 -2.31
N ILE A 58 -11.09 -13.73 -3.35
CA ILE A 58 -11.31 -12.45 -4.05
C ILE A 58 -12.64 -12.44 -4.78
N THR A 59 -12.90 -13.51 -5.55
CA THR A 59 -14.01 -13.57 -6.50
C THR A 59 -15.14 -14.43 -5.94
N MET A 60 -16.12 -13.79 -5.31
CA MET A 60 -17.30 -14.46 -4.82
C MET A 60 -18.57 -13.83 -5.40
N PRO A 61 -19.66 -14.61 -5.60
CA PRO A 61 -20.94 -14.06 -5.98
C PRO A 61 -21.50 -13.08 -4.94
N GLY A 62 -22.05 -11.96 -5.38
CA GLY A 62 -22.55 -10.91 -4.50
C GLY A 62 -21.42 -10.02 -4.01
N MET A 63 -21.07 -10.09 -2.73
CA MET A 63 -19.98 -9.33 -2.12
C MET A 63 -18.63 -10.01 -2.37
N SER A 64 -17.74 -9.34 -3.10
CA SER A 64 -16.37 -9.79 -3.33
C SER A 64 -15.52 -9.78 -2.06
N GLY A 65 -14.39 -10.54 -2.05
CA GLY A 65 -13.46 -10.50 -0.92
C GLY A 65 -12.84 -9.14 -0.69
N LEU A 66 -12.66 -8.34 -1.74
CA LEU A 66 -12.17 -6.97 -1.63
C LEU A 66 -13.20 -6.04 -0.96
N GLU A 67 -14.48 -6.15 -1.35
CA GLU A 67 -15.56 -5.40 -0.71
C GLU A 67 -15.75 -5.82 0.75
N LEU A 68 -15.66 -7.12 1.02
CA LEU A 68 -15.71 -7.67 2.38
C LEU A 68 -14.54 -7.12 3.22
N THR A 69 -13.31 -7.11 2.70
CA THR A 69 -12.13 -6.54 3.37
C THR A 69 -12.33 -5.07 3.71
N LYS A 70 -12.80 -4.28 2.74
CA LYS A 70 -13.11 -2.86 2.94
C LYS A 70 -14.14 -2.64 4.05
N ARG A 71 -15.18 -3.45 4.07
CA ARG A 71 -16.25 -3.37 5.05
C ARG A 71 -15.80 -3.80 6.44
N LEU A 72 -15.04 -4.88 6.54
CA LEU A 72 -14.48 -5.35 7.81
C LEU A 72 -13.53 -4.33 8.42
N ARG A 73 -12.71 -3.66 7.61
CA ARG A 73 -11.85 -2.59 8.10
C ARG A 73 -12.62 -1.44 8.75
N GLN A 74 -13.84 -1.17 8.29
CA GLN A 74 -14.70 -0.11 8.81
C GLN A 74 -15.52 -0.54 10.04
N GLU A 75 -16.13 -1.73 9.97
CA GLU A 75 -17.09 -2.20 10.98
C GLU A 75 -16.42 -3.07 12.07
N TYR A 76 -15.32 -3.78 11.72
CA TYR A 76 -14.65 -4.76 12.59
C TYR A 76 -13.12 -4.65 12.49
N PRO A 77 -12.51 -3.51 12.86
CA PRO A 77 -11.07 -3.25 12.66
C PRO A 77 -10.14 -4.22 13.40
N GLY A 78 -10.67 -4.96 14.38
CA GLY A 78 -9.94 -6.02 15.09
C GLY A 78 -9.70 -7.29 14.28
N ILE A 79 -10.46 -7.52 13.20
CA ILE A 79 -10.34 -8.72 12.37
C ILE A 79 -9.26 -8.49 11.31
N ARG A 80 -8.29 -9.39 11.23
CA ARG A 80 -7.29 -9.40 10.17
C ARG A 80 -7.75 -10.21 8.97
N VAL A 81 -7.47 -9.71 7.77
CA VAL A 81 -7.91 -10.34 6.53
C VAL A 81 -6.71 -10.81 5.73
N VAL A 82 -6.73 -12.07 5.31
CA VAL A 82 -5.82 -12.68 4.34
C VAL A 82 -6.65 -13.00 3.10
N ILE A 83 -6.17 -12.61 1.95
CA ILE A 83 -6.86 -12.90 0.68
C ILE A 83 -6.41 -14.25 0.13
N LEU A 84 -7.39 -15.05 -0.27
CA LEU A 84 -7.19 -16.27 -1.05
C LEU A 84 -7.43 -15.96 -2.52
N THR A 85 -6.58 -16.41 -3.43
CA THR A 85 -6.76 -16.17 -4.87
C THR A 85 -6.27 -17.35 -5.71
N CYS A 86 -7.02 -17.69 -6.77
CA CYS A 86 -6.56 -18.59 -7.81
C CYS A 86 -5.73 -17.86 -8.89
N HIS A 87 -5.86 -16.54 -8.96
CA HIS A 87 -5.22 -15.70 -9.96
C HIS A 87 -4.01 -14.99 -9.37
N GLN A 88 -2.92 -14.96 -10.14
CA GLN A 88 -1.73 -14.14 -9.84
C GLN A 88 -1.91 -12.70 -10.36
N ASP A 89 -3.13 -12.20 -10.47
CA ASP A 89 -3.39 -10.85 -10.93
C ASP A 89 -2.97 -9.86 -9.85
N PHE A 90 -1.83 -9.23 -10.12
CA PHE A 90 -1.20 -8.25 -9.25
C PHE A 90 -2.13 -7.10 -8.84
N ASP A 91 -3.02 -6.69 -9.76
CA ASP A 91 -3.97 -5.60 -9.51
C ASP A 91 -4.92 -5.92 -8.35
N TYR A 92 -5.41 -7.15 -8.28
CA TYR A 92 -6.27 -7.59 -7.17
C TYR A 92 -5.52 -7.74 -5.85
N ILE A 93 -4.28 -8.23 -5.89
CA ILE A 93 -3.43 -8.37 -4.70
C ILE A 93 -3.07 -6.97 -4.16
N GLN A 94 -2.66 -6.06 -5.03
CA GLN A 94 -2.33 -4.69 -4.65
C GLN A 94 -3.55 -3.96 -4.07
N GLU A 95 -4.72 -4.15 -4.67
CA GLU A 95 -5.97 -3.57 -4.16
C GLU A 95 -6.35 -4.15 -2.79
N ALA A 96 -6.19 -5.46 -2.60
CA ALA A 96 -6.44 -6.11 -1.32
C ALA A 96 -5.56 -5.55 -0.20
N LEU A 97 -4.26 -5.39 -0.46
CA LEU A 97 -3.31 -4.81 0.50
C LEU A 97 -3.63 -3.34 0.80
N ARG A 98 -4.02 -2.55 -0.21
CA ARG A 98 -4.49 -1.17 -0.03
C ARG A 98 -5.76 -1.10 0.82
N LEU A 99 -6.65 -2.07 0.69
CA LEU A 99 -7.87 -2.17 1.47
C LEU A 99 -7.63 -2.67 2.90
N GLY A 100 -6.41 -3.11 3.22
CA GLY A 100 -6.00 -3.49 4.57
C GLY A 100 -5.90 -5.00 4.82
N ALA A 101 -5.87 -5.82 3.77
CA ALA A 101 -5.45 -7.22 3.92
C ALA A 101 -3.99 -7.27 4.41
N ILE A 102 -3.70 -8.18 5.36
CA ILE A 102 -2.37 -8.30 5.95
C ILE A 102 -1.43 -9.18 5.13
N ASP A 103 -2.00 -10.10 4.33
CA ASP A 103 -1.25 -11.00 3.45
C ASP A 103 -2.19 -11.58 2.39
N TYR A 104 -1.65 -12.37 1.45
CA TYR A 104 -2.42 -13.15 0.49
C TYR A 104 -1.84 -14.56 0.32
N ILE A 105 -2.68 -15.50 -0.10
CA ILE A 105 -2.30 -16.88 -0.39
C ILE A 105 -2.81 -17.24 -1.79
N VAL A 106 -1.92 -17.72 -2.67
CA VAL A 106 -2.29 -18.22 -3.98
C VAL A 106 -2.67 -19.70 -3.86
N LYS A 107 -3.96 -20.01 -4.05
CA LYS A 107 -4.53 -21.36 -3.85
C LYS A 107 -3.85 -22.45 -4.70
N THR A 108 -3.42 -22.09 -5.92
CA THR A 108 -2.76 -23.02 -6.86
C THR A 108 -1.30 -23.30 -6.52
N GLN A 109 -0.72 -22.59 -5.57
CA GLN A 109 0.69 -22.71 -5.19
C GLN A 109 0.89 -23.20 -3.75
N LEU A 110 -0.17 -23.69 -3.11
CA LEU A 110 -0.10 -24.19 -1.72
C LEU A 110 0.93 -25.33 -1.53
N GLU A 111 1.18 -26.11 -2.57
CA GLU A 111 2.16 -27.22 -2.55
C GLU A 111 3.60 -26.72 -2.78
N ASP A 112 3.79 -25.62 -3.51
CA ASP A 112 5.10 -25.07 -3.89
C ASP A 112 5.53 -23.88 -2.99
N MET A 113 4.61 -23.33 -2.19
CA MET A 113 4.84 -22.18 -1.31
C MET A 113 5.47 -22.63 -0.01
N ASP A 114 6.41 -21.86 0.52
CA ASP A 114 6.82 -22.00 1.92
C ASP A 114 5.66 -21.60 2.85
N LEU A 115 4.75 -22.58 3.05
CA LEU A 115 3.55 -22.41 3.87
C LEU A 115 3.93 -22.00 5.30
N ASN A 116 5.06 -22.51 5.84
CA ASN A 116 5.52 -22.18 7.18
C ASN A 116 5.84 -20.69 7.29
N ALA A 117 6.62 -20.14 6.35
CA ALA A 117 6.97 -18.72 6.36
C ALA A 117 5.74 -17.82 6.23
N ALA A 118 4.76 -18.18 5.36
CA ALA A 118 3.52 -17.43 5.20
C ALA A 118 2.66 -17.46 6.48
N MET A 119 2.48 -18.64 7.07
CA MET A 119 1.68 -18.81 8.29
C MET A 119 2.32 -18.11 9.50
N GLU A 120 3.66 -18.14 9.61
CA GLU A 120 4.39 -17.40 10.65
C GLU A 120 4.18 -15.90 10.54
N ARG A 121 4.25 -15.32 9.30
CA ARG A 121 3.98 -13.90 9.07
C ARG A 121 2.55 -13.53 9.44
N ILE A 122 1.57 -14.32 9.01
CA ILE A 122 0.15 -14.12 9.31
C ILE A 122 -0.08 -14.16 10.82
N CYS A 123 0.40 -15.20 11.50
CA CYS A 123 0.25 -15.34 12.95
C CYS A 123 0.93 -14.22 13.73
N LYS A 124 2.11 -13.79 13.28
CA LYS A 124 2.82 -12.66 13.87
C LYS A 124 1.98 -11.39 13.75
N ALA A 125 1.47 -11.08 12.56
CA ALA A 125 0.65 -9.90 12.30
C ALA A 125 -0.66 -9.90 13.14
N VAL A 126 -1.34 -11.04 13.26
CA VAL A 126 -2.54 -11.17 14.11
C VAL A 126 -2.21 -10.98 15.58
N ARG A 127 -1.13 -11.62 16.09
CA ARG A 127 -0.72 -11.54 17.50
C ARG A 127 -0.20 -10.16 17.88
N GLU A 128 0.54 -9.50 17.00
CA GLU A 128 1.00 -8.12 17.22
C GLU A 128 -0.18 -7.17 17.34
N HIS A 129 -1.21 -7.37 16.51
CA HIS A 129 -2.44 -6.59 16.61
C HIS A 129 -3.20 -6.86 17.91
N ALA A 130 -3.34 -8.12 18.31
CA ALA A 130 -3.98 -8.50 19.56
C ALA A 130 -3.23 -7.96 20.80
N ARG A 131 -1.88 -7.91 20.74
CA ARG A 131 -1.04 -7.34 21.81
C ARG A 131 -1.05 -5.82 21.86
N ALA A 132 -1.22 -5.16 20.71
CA ALA A 132 -1.36 -3.71 20.65
C ALA A 132 -2.68 -3.22 21.30
N GLY A 133 -3.56 -4.14 21.69
CA GLY A 133 -4.91 -3.85 22.12
C GLY A 133 -5.79 -3.47 20.93
N ALA A 134 -7.04 -3.90 20.88
CA ALA A 134 -8.01 -3.30 19.96
C ALA A 134 -7.93 -1.77 20.14
N PRO A 135 -7.94 -0.97 19.03
CA PRO A 135 -7.78 0.48 19.13
C PRO A 135 -8.74 1.01 20.20
N SER A 136 -8.20 1.59 21.25
CA SER A 136 -8.91 1.89 22.49
C SER A 136 -9.95 3.02 22.35
N SER A 137 -10.13 3.54 21.12
CA SER A 137 -11.22 4.48 20.81
C SER A 137 -11.47 4.55 19.30
N ALA A 138 -12.71 4.75 18.88
CA ALA A 138 -13.11 5.09 17.51
C ALA A 138 -12.29 6.27 16.95
N LEU A 139 -11.81 7.17 17.82
CA LEU A 139 -10.92 8.29 17.52
C LEU A 139 -9.56 7.87 16.92
N SER A 140 -8.97 6.74 17.34
CA SER A 140 -7.68 6.31 16.80
C SER A 140 -7.80 5.73 15.38
N VAL A 141 -8.88 5.04 15.06
CA VAL A 141 -9.16 4.50 13.72
C VAL A 141 -9.44 5.63 12.72
N GLU A 142 -10.22 6.62 13.13
CA GLU A 142 -10.53 7.79 12.31
C GLU A 142 -9.28 8.65 12.05
N ALA A 143 -8.44 8.80 13.06
CA ALA A 143 -7.18 9.51 12.95
C ALA A 143 -6.18 8.80 12.01
N LEU A 144 -6.03 7.48 12.11
CA LEU A 144 -5.19 6.68 11.20
C LEU A 144 -5.70 6.80 9.76
N ARG A 145 -7.00 6.68 9.56
CA ARG A 145 -7.62 6.88 8.26
C ARG A 145 -7.37 8.29 7.71
N GLY A 146 -7.47 9.32 8.56
CA GLY A 146 -7.15 10.70 8.21
C GLY A 146 -5.70 10.85 7.74
N VAL A 147 -4.74 10.19 8.39
CA VAL A 147 -3.32 10.16 7.98
C VAL A 147 -3.15 9.44 6.65
N GLU A 148 -3.76 8.29 6.46
CA GLU A 148 -3.70 7.53 5.21
C GLU A 148 -4.30 8.32 4.03
N GLU A 149 -5.49 8.91 4.19
CA GLU A 149 -6.19 9.66 3.15
C GLU A 149 -5.50 10.99 2.82
N ALA A 150 -5.14 11.77 3.84
CA ALA A 150 -4.49 13.07 3.64
C ALA A 150 -3.02 12.93 3.24
N GLY A 151 -2.34 11.88 3.71
CA GLY A 151 -0.94 11.57 3.41
C GLY A 151 -0.71 10.82 2.08
N ALA A 152 -1.76 10.32 1.42
CA ALA A 152 -1.63 9.46 0.23
C ALA A 152 -0.94 10.15 -0.97
N GLY A 153 -1.00 11.49 -1.09
CA GLY A 153 -0.41 12.26 -2.17
C GLY A 153 0.37 13.48 -1.69
N LEU A 154 0.66 14.40 -2.61
CA LEU A 154 1.43 15.63 -2.34
C LEU A 154 0.55 16.85 -2.06
N MET A 155 -0.78 16.71 -2.16
CA MET A 155 -1.68 17.86 -2.08
C MET A 155 -1.65 18.57 -0.73
N TRP A 156 -1.29 17.86 0.35
CA TRP A 156 -1.10 18.47 1.68
C TRP A 156 0.01 19.54 1.72
N ILE A 157 0.93 19.52 0.75
CA ILE A 157 2.04 20.49 0.67
C ILE A 157 1.51 21.89 0.30
N ALA A 158 0.63 21.98 -0.69
CA ALA A 158 0.18 23.25 -1.26
C ALA A 158 -1.27 23.62 -0.86
N ASP A 159 -2.07 22.68 -0.37
CA ASP A 159 -3.44 22.88 0.08
C ASP A 159 -3.49 22.97 1.62
N GLU A 160 -3.85 24.13 2.15
CA GLU A 160 -3.89 24.40 3.59
C GLU A 160 -4.91 23.54 4.33
N ALA A 161 -6.07 23.27 3.71
CA ALA A 161 -7.10 22.43 4.33
C ALA A 161 -6.65 20.98 4.47
N ARG A 162 -5.97 20.44 3.46
CA ARG A 162 -5.39 19.08 3.52
C ARG A 162 -4.23 18.98 4.49
N TYR A 163 -3.38 20.01 4.56
CA TYR A 163 -2.33 20.08 5.57
C TYR A 163 -2.92 20.09 6.99
N ALA A 164 -3.92 20.95 7.23
CA ALA A 164 -4.58 21.03 8.52
C ALA A 164 -5.21 19.69 8.92
N ALA A 165 -5.88 19.00 7.99
CA ALA A 165 -6.46 17.69 8.22
C ALA A 165 -5.41 16.64 8.59
N LEU A 166 -4.27 16.58 7.87
CA LEU A 166 -3.18 15.67 8.17
C LEU A 166 -2.53 15.98 9.53
N ALA A 167 -2.29 17.26 9.83
CA ALA A 167 -1.71 17.68 11.10
C ALA A 167 -2.65 17.42 12.29
N GLU A 168 -3.96 17.59 12.11
CA GLU A 168 -4.99 17.25 13.10
C GLU A 168 -5.03 15.74 13.36
N ALA A 169 -5.05 14.93 12.30
CA ALA A 169 -5.04 13.48 12.40
C ALA A 169 -3.80 12.98 13.18
N LEU A 170 -2.62 13.58 12.92
CA LEU A 170 -1.40 13.23 13.66
C LEU A 170 -1.47 13.60 15.14
N ARG A 171 -2.09 14.74 15.49
CA ARG A 171 -2.27 15.14 16.89
C ARG A 171 -3.28 14.24 17.60
N ALA A 172 -4.39 13.91 16.95
CA ALA A 172 -5.44 13.07 17.50
C ALA A 172 -4.97 11.63 17.74
N ALA A 173 -4.09 11.10 16.87
CA ALA A 173 -3.56 9.74 16.95
C ALA A 173 -2.39 9.60 17.94
N GLY A 174 -1.83 10.69 18.47
CA GLY A 174 -0.67 10.68 19.38
C GLY A 174 -0.94 10.20 20.81
N GLY A 175 -2.10 9.62 21.12
CA GLY A 175 -2.43 9.00 22.39
C GLY A 175 -1.77 7.60 22.58
N ASP A 176 -1.69 7.14 23.81
CA ASP A 176 -0.89 5.95 24.26
C ASP A 176 -1.19 4.60 23.55
N GLY A 177 -2.25 4.48 22.75
CA GLY A 177 -2.66 3.20 22.16
C GLY A 177 -2.31 2.99 20.67
N GLY A 178 -1.96 4.03 19.90
CA GLY A 178 -1.82 3.96 18.44
C GLY A 178 -0.43 4.29 17.88
N ALA A 179 0.56 4.50 18.73
CA ALA A 179 1.87 5.00 18.33
C ALA A 179 2.60 4.14 17.29
N SER A 180 2.52 2.83 17.35
CA SER A 180 3.17 1.90 16.42
C SER A 180 2.47 1.90 15.05
N GLU A 181 1.15 1.96 15.01
CA GLU A 181 0.36 1.97 13.76
C GLU A 181 0.49 3.32 13.05
N LEU A 182 0.46 4.42 13.81
CA LEU A 182 0.68 5.75 13.28
C LEU A 182 2.09 5.91 12.71
N GLY A 183 3.09 5.40 13.39
CA GLY A 183 4.48 5.39 12.90
C GLY A 183 4.60 4.66 11.56
N ARG A 184 3.94 3.49 11.42
CA ARG A 184 3.90 2.74 10.15
C ARG A 184 3.15 3.48 9.05
N ALA A 185 1.96 4.02 9.33
CA ALA A 185 1.18 4.79 8.37
C ALA A 185 1.97 6.01 7.86
N MET A 186 2.65 6.72 8.76
CA MET A 186 3.52 7.84 8.38
C MET A 186 4.74 7.40 7.59
N ALA A 187 5.39 6.29 7.94
CA ALA A 187 6.51 5.76 7.17
C ALA A 187 6.09 5.40 5.73
N GLN A 188 4.92 4.81 5.57
CA GLN A 188 4.34 4.50 4.26
C GLN A 188 4.00 5.78 3.46
N ALA A 189 3.41 6.79 4.10
CA ALA A 189 3.14 8.07 3.47
C ALA A 189 4.44 8.75 3.00
N VAL A 190 5.45 8.80 3.86
CA VAL A 190 6.77 9.39 3.55
C VAL A 190 7.44 8.68 2.37
N GLU A 191 7.37 7.35 2.32
CA GLU A 191 7.91 6.60 1.18
C GLU A 191 7.15 6.93 -0.11
N GLY A 192 5.83 7.05 -0.05
CA GLY A 192 5.02 7.54 -1.17
C GLY A 192 5.40 8.96 -1.63
N TRP A 193 5.74 9.86 -0.71
CA TRP A 193 6.20 11.21 -1.06
C TRP A 193 7.59 11.22 -1.67
N ARG A 194 8.50 10.35 -1.20
CA ARG A 194 9.84 10.16 -1.79
C ARG A 194 9.79 9.73 -3.24
N ILE A 195 8.87 8.82 -3.57
CA ILE A 195 8.64 8.38 -4.96
C ILE A 195 8.19 9.56 -5.83
N ARG A 196 7.31 10.41 -5.29
CA ARG A 196 6.71 11.55 -6.00
C ARG A 196 7.65 12.75 -6.16
N LEU A 197 8.58 12.93 -5.22
CA LEU A 197 9.59 14.00 -5.24
C LEU A 197 11.02 13.42 -5.06
N PRO A 198 11.48 12.58 -5.99
CA PRO A 198 12.76 11.88 -5.83
C PRO A 198 13.99 12.81 -5.79
N MET A 199 13.88 14.00 -6.32
CA MET A 199 14.97 14.99 -6.36
C MET A 199 14.99 15.94 -5.16
N PHE A 200 14.05 15.79 -4.22
CA PHE A 200 14.09 16.51 -2.94
C PHE A 200 15.09 15.86 -1.97
N ALA A 201 15.78 16.65 -1.18
CA ALA A 201 16.83 16.18 -0.27
C ALA A 201 16.25 15.53 1.01
N TRP A 202 15.60 14.38 0.87
CA TRP A 202 14.92 13.67 1.96
C TRP A 202 15.82 13.31 3.14
N ASN A 203 17.13 13.07 2.89
CA ASN A 203 18.10 12.70 3.94
C ASN A 203 18.34 13.83 4.94
N GLU A 204 18.06 15.08 4.55
CA GLU A 204 18.15 16.24 5.45
C GLU A 204 16.94 16.37 6.37
N HIS A 205 15.88 15.58 6.13
CA HIS A 205 14.62 15.64 6.83
C HIS A 205 14.17 14.24 7.30
N PRO A 206 14.98 13.53 8.12
CA PRO A 206 14.63 12.19 8.59
C PRO A 206 13.33 12.24 9.42
N GLN A 207 12.49 11.23 9.22
CA GLN A 207 11.29 11.07 10.03
C GLN A 207 11.68 10.76 11.49
N PRO A 208 11.08 11.43 12.50
CA PRO A 208 11.36 11.13 13.88
C PRO A 208 10.77 9.76 14.29
N GLU A 209 11.46 9.05 15.15
CA GLU A 209 10.98 7.79 15.72
C GLU A 209 9.82 8.03 16.72
N ALA A 210 9.88 9.15 17.45
CA ALA A 210 8.88 9.50 18.44
C ALA A 210 7.64 10.12 17.80
N VAL A 211 6.50 9.46 17.93
CA VAL A 211 5.20 9.89 17.38
C VAL A 211 4.79 11.31 17.80
N PRO A 212 4.98 11.76 19.04
CA PRO A 212 4.65 13.13 19.45
C PRO A 212 5.42 14.23 18.67
N ALA A 213 6.55 13.87 18.07
CA ALA A 213 7.35 14.82 17.27
C ALA A 213 6.88 14.95 15.81
N LEU A 214 5.98 14.05 15.35
CA LEU A 214 5.51 14.02 13.94
C LEU A 214 4.83 15.31 13.49
N PRO A 215 3.94 15.96 14.26
CA PRO A 215 3.29 17.20 13.82
C PRO A 215 4.30 18.34 13.55
N THR A 216 5.24 18.55 14.47
CA THR A 216 6.29 19.57 14.32
C THR A 216 7.25 19.25 13.20
N TRP A 217 7.58 17.98 13.02
CA TRP A 217 8.40 17.52 11.90
C TRP A 217 7.68 17.71 10.55
N LEU A 218 6.39 17.40 10.46
CA LEU A 218 5.58 17.60 9.26
C LEU A 218 5.56 19.07 8.83
N GLU A 219 5.39 19.97 9.77
CA GLU A 219 5.41 21.42 9.53
C GLU A 219 6.74 21.86 8.90
N ARG A 220 7.87 21.47 9.52
CA ARG A 220 9.22 21.77 9.02
C ARG A 220 9.47 21.14 7.65
N LEU A 221 9.02 19.91 7.44
CA LEU A 221 9.12 19.24 6.16
C LEU A 221 8.33 19.97 5.08
N ARG A 222 7.08 20.37 5.37
CA ARG A 222 6.25 21.15 4.46
C ARG A 222 6.93 22.45 4.04
N GLU A 223 7.44 23.21 5.00
CA GLU A 223 8.17 24.46 4.72
C GLU A 223 9.42 24.21 3.84
N ALA A 224 10.16 23.14 4.10
CA ALA A 224 11.34 22.80 3.31
C ALA A 224 10.97 22.44 1.88
N ILE A 225 9.91 21.64 1.67
CA ILE A 225 9.41 21.27 0.34
C ILE A 225 8.88 22.52 -0.39
N LEU A 226 8.08 23.35 0.27
CA LEU A 226 7.58 24.60 -0.33
C LEU A 226 8.70 25.53 -0.75
N ARG A 227 9.73 25.71 0.08
CA ARG A 227 10.92 26.49 -0.29
C ARG A 227 11.65 25.89 -1.50
N TRP A 228 11.74 24.55 -1.58
CA TRP A 228 12.36 23.87 -2.71
C TRP A 228 11.55 24.05 -3.99
N LEU A 229 10.21 23.92 -3.94
CA LEU A 229 9.31 24.11 -5.09
C LEU A 229 9.32 25.58 -5.59
N ARG A 230 9.31 26.54 -4.68
CA ARG A 230 9.32 27.98 -5.01
C ARG A 230 10.62 28.46 -5.67
N ARG A 231 11.71 27.67 -5.62
CA ARG A 231 12.92 27.95 -6.40
C ARG A 231 12.70 27.93 -7.91
N SER A 232 11.61 27.34 -8.37
CA SER A 232 11.22 27.31 -9.78
C SER A 232 10.66 28.64 -10.29
N GLN A 233 10.29 29.56 -9.38
CA GLN A 233 9.72 30.88 -9.68
C GLN A 233 8.36 30.84 -10.41
N TYR A 234 7.67 29.71 -10.43
CA TYR A 234 6.31 29.57 -10.93
C TYR A 234 5.27 29.99 -9.86
N SER A 235 4.09 30.42 -10.32
CA SER A 235 2.96 30.71 -9.41
C SER A 235 2.52 29.50 -8.63
N GLU A 236 1.87 29.70 -7.50
CA GLU A 236 1.35 28.61 -6.67
C GLU A 236 0.34 27.74 -7.42
N ASP A 237 -0.48 28.31 -8.30
CA ASP A 237 -1.42 27.56 -9.15
C ASP A 237 -0.70 26.60 -10.09
N VAL A 238 0.43 27.02 -10.69
CA VAL A 238 1.24 26.16 -11.56
C VAL A 238 1.92 25.05 -10.75
N ILE A 239 2.46 25.38 -9.59
CA ILE A 239 3.05 24.38 -8.68
C ILE A 239 1.98 23.35 -8.31
N LEU A 240 0.79 23.79 -7.91
CA LEU A 240 -0.33 22.94 -7.56
C LEU A 240 -0.75 22.02 -8.73
N ALA A 241 -0.82 22.57 -9.95
CA ALA A 241 -1.12 21.82 -11.15
C ALA A 241 -0.09 20.70 -11.42
N ILE A 242 1.20 21.00 -11.21
CA ILE A 242 2.27 20.00 -11.37
C ILE A 242 2.22 18.95 -10.27
N LEU A 243 1.96 19.30 -9.00
CA LEU A 243 1.79 18.33 -7.92
C LEU A 243 0.62 17.39 -8.17
N LYS A 244 -0.51 17.90 -8.69
CA LYS A 244 -1.65 17.06 -9.14
C LYS A 244 -1.25 16.09 -10.25
N ALA A 245 -0.47 16.55 -11.22
CA ALA A 245 0.01 15.69 -12.29
C ALA A 245 0.95 14.59 -11.76
N VAL A 246 1.84 14.93 -10.82
CA VAL A 246 2.74 13.99 -10.14
C VAL A 246 1.94 12.92 -9.39
N ASP A 247 0.94 13.31 -8.60
CA ASP A 247 0.07 12.38 -7.87
C ASP A 247 -0.65 11.43 -8.83
N ARG A 248 -1.27 11.96 -9.88
CA ARG A 248 -1.98 11.16 -10.88
C ARG A 248 -1.08 10.11 -11.55
N ILE A 249 0.15 10.48 -11.90
CA ILE A 249 1.13 9.55 -12.49
C ILE A 249 1.51 8.47 -11.49
N ALA A 250 1.76 8.83 -10.23
CA ALA A 250 2.17 7.89 -9.20
C ALA A 250 1.06 6.92 -8.76
N GLU A 251 -0.21 7.29 -8.93
CA GLU A 251 -1.36 6.41 -8.65
C GLU A 251 -1.48 5.26 -9.66
N ARG A 252 -0.92 5.40 -10.86
CA ARG A 252 -1.04 4.44 -11.96
C ARG A 252 0.31 4.11 -12.59
N PRO A 253 1.24 3.53 -11.83
CA PRO A 253 2.55 3.16 -12.37
C PRO A 253 2.38 2.16 -13.52
N GLY A 254 3.17 2.32 -14.58
CA GLY A 254 3.08 1.49 -15.78
C GLY A 254 1.93 1.85 -16.75
N SER A 255 1.07 2.82 -16.40
CA SER A 255 0.08 3.32 -17.34
C SER A 255 0.75 4.00 -18.53
N HIS A 256 0.21 3.78 -19.73
CA HIS A 256 0.66 4.45 -20.95
C HIS A 256 0.03 5.84 -21.12
N GLU A 257 -0.27 6.55 -20.01
CA GLU A 257 -0.84 7.90 -20.08
C GLU A 257 0.11 8.84 -20.83
N ARG A 258 -0.44 9.50 -21.83
CA ARG A 258 0.33 10.42 -22.67
C ARG A 258 0.47 11.78 -21.98
N GLN A 259 1.61 12.43 -22.16
CA GLN A 259 1.85 13.78 -21.63
C GLN A 259 0.73 14.76 -21.94
N GLY A 260 0.09 14.64 -23.13
CA GLY A 260 -1.03 15.49 -23.54
C GLY A 260 -2.27 15.30 -22.67
N GLU A 261 -2.58 14.08 -22.26
CA GLU A 261 -3.73 13.74 -21.41
C GLU A 261 -3.52 14.29 -19.99
N ILE A 262 -2.31 14.09 -19.45
CA ILE A 262 -1.94 14.65 -18.15
C ILE A 262 -1.97 16.17 -18.15
N SER A 263 -1.37 16.83 -19.16
CA SER A 263 -1.34 18.28 -19.24
C SER A 263 -2.75 18.89 -19.34
N GLN A 264 -3.65 18.27 -20.10
CA GLN A 264 -5.06 18.67 -20.21
C GLN A 264 -5.79 18.53 -18.85
N SER A 265 -5.53 17.45 -18.09
CA SER A 265 -6.17 17.22 -16.79
C SER A 265 -5.83 18.28 -15.75
N VAL A 266 -4.73 19.00 -15.94
CA VAL A 266 -4.29 20.09 -15.04
C VAL A 266 -4.40 21.48 -15.71
N ASN A 267 -5.15 21.58 -16.82
CA ASN A 267 -5.42 22.81 -17.57
C ASN A 267 -4.17 23.54 -18.07
N LEU A 268 -3.12 22.81 -18.46
CA LEU A 268 -1.89 23.36 -19.02
C LEU A 268 -1.73 22.91 -20.48
N SER A 269 -1.16 23.79 -21.33
CA SER A 269 -0.74 23.36 -22.67
C SER A 269 0.42 22.36 -22.56
N LYS A 270 0.52 21.41 -23.51
CA LYS A 270 1.54 20.37 -23.50
C LYS A 270 2.97 20.94 -23.42
N SER A 271 3.27 22.01 -24.15
CA SER A 271 4.59 22.65 -24.17
C SER A 271 4.91 23.32 -22.82
N TYR A 272 3.97 24.10 -22.31
CA TYR A 272 4.12 24.78 -21.01
C TYR A 272 4.26 23.77 -19.86
N PHE A 273 3.39 22.74 -19.86
CA PHE A 273 3.49 21.64 -18.90
C PHE A 273 4.88 20.98 -18.92
N SER A 274 5.43 20.67 -20.10
CA SER A 274 6.74 20.03 -20.21
C SER A 274 7.84 20.85 -19.53
N THR A 275 7.81 22.18 -19.72
CA THR A 275 8.78 23.10 -19.14
C THR A 275 8.60 23.20 -17.61
N CYS A 276 7.36 23.50 -17.17
CA CYS A 276 7.05 23.60 -15.74
C CYS A 276 7.32 22.30 -14.98
N PHE A 277 6.93 21.15 -15.56
CA PHE A 277 7.15 19.85 -14.94
C PHE A 277 8.63 19.60 -14.69
N ARG A 278 9.48 19.80 -15.71
CA ARG A 278 10.93 19.63 -15.57
C ARG A 278 11.52 20.60 -14.55
N ASP A 279 11.13 21.85 -14.58
CA ASP A 279 11.73 22.90 -13.74
C ASP A 279 11.29 22.76 -12.27
N ILE A 280 10.08 22.26 -12.01
CA ILE A 280 9.53 22.04 -10.66
C ILE A 280 10.05 20.71 -10.09
N THR A 281 9.90 19.60 -10.84
CA THR A 281 10.27 18.26 -10.36
C THR A 281 11.76 17.94 -10.51
N ARG A 282 12.50 18.73 -11.30
CA ARG A 282 13.89 18.49 -11.71
C ARG A 282 14.07 17.23 -12.56
N MET A 283 12.99 16.71 -13.12
CA MET A 283 12.97 15.55 -14.02
C MET A 283 12.11 15.85 -15.23
N THR A 284 12.46 15.31 -16.39
CA THR A 284 11.55 15.31 -17.53
C THR A 284 10.36 14.38 -17.26
N PHE A 285 9.24 14.60 -17.91
CA PHE A 285 8.05 13.75 -17.79
C PHE A 285 8.37 12.26 -18.04
N THR A 286 9.17 11.97 -19.07
CA THR A 286 9.57 10.59 -19.39
C THR A 286 10.46 9.96 -18.30
N GLN A 287 11.43 10.72 -17.76
CA GLN A 287 12.26 10.25 -16.66
C GLN A 287 11.42 9.95 -15.41
N PHE A 288 10.42 10.78 -15.14
CA PHE A 288 9.53 10.59 -14.00
C PHE A 288 8.64 9.36 -14.18
N LEU A 289 8.07 9.12 -15.38
CA LEU A 289 7.34 7.89 -15.68
C LEU A 289 8.21 6.64 -15.46
N GLN A 290 9.43 6.66 -15.98
CA GLN A 290 10.37 5.55 -15.83
C GLN A 290 10.74 5.30 -14.36
N HIS A 291 10.94 6.37 -13.58
CA HIS A 291 11.20 6.28 -12.16
C HIS A 291 10.05 5.57 -11.43
N ASN A 292 8.79 6.00 -11.65
CA ASN A 292 7.62 5.37 -11.04
C ASN A 292 7.46 3.91 -11.47
N SER A 293 7.71 3.60 -12.75
CA SER A 293 7.64 2.22 -13.26
C SER A 293 8.68 1.31 -12.62
N VAL A 294 9.92 1.79 -12.43
CA VAL A 294 10.96 1.03 -11.72
C VAL A 294 10.60 0.82 -10.25
N TYR A 295 9.99 1.82 -9.63
CA TYR A 295 9.58 1.71 -8.23
C TYR A 295 8.48 0.66 -8.05
N ALA A 296 7.46 0.67 -8.91
CA ALA A 296 6.43 -0.37 -8.92
C ALA A 296 7.00 -1.77 -9.20
N ALA A 297 8.04 -1.85 -10.06
CA ALA A 297 8.71 -3.11 -10.34
C ALA A 297 9.46 -3.67 -9.12
N ARG A 298 10.02 -2.83 -8.23
CA ARG A 298 10.64 -3.27 -6.98
C ARG A 298 9.64 -4.03 -6.11
N ASP A 299 8.46 -3.44 -5.90
CA ASP A 299 7.40 -4.06 -5.09
C ASP A 299 6.93 -5.36 -5.73
N MET A 300 6.70 -5.37 -7.05
CA MET A 300 6.29 -6.55 -7.78
C MET A 300 7.33 -7.67 -7.74
N LEU A 301 8.63 -7.35 -7.79
CA LEU A 301 9.71 -8.32 -7.67
C LEU A 301 9.77 -8.98 -6.31
N LEU A 302 9.40 -8.27 -5.24
CA LEU A 302 9.43 -8.77 -3.86
C LEU A 302 8.14 -9.51 -3.49
N GLN A 303 7.01 -9.04 -4.01
CA GLN A 303 5.68 -9.55 -3.64
C GLN A 303 5.21 -10.69 -4.55
N THR A 304 5.87 -10.94 -5.69
CA THR A 304 5.45 -11.95 -6.67
C THR A 304 6.63 -12.77 -7.20
N ASN A 305 6.33 -13.99 -7.65
CA ASN A 305 7.29 -14.83 -8.36
C ASN A 305 7.26 -14.62 -9.88
N TYR A 306 6.71 -13.53 -10.39
CA TYR A 306 6.66 -13.26 -11.82
C TYR A 306 8.07 -13.27 -12.43
N PRO A 307 8.24 -13.90 -13.60
CA PRO A 307 9.46 -13.75 -14.38
C PRO A 307 9.77 -12.27 -14.66
N VAL A 308 11.04 -11.91 -14.71
CA VAL A 308 11.49 -10.52 -14.89
C VAL A 308 10.87 -9.86 -16.13
N TYR A 309 10.63 -10.61 -17.20
CA TYR A 309 10.00 -10.09 -18.43
C TYR A 309 8.52 -9.71 -18.20
N ILE A 310 7.79 -10.47 -17.39
CA ILE A 310 6.40 -10.16 -17.01
C ILE A 310 6.37 -8.89 -16.12
N VAL A 311 7.30 -8.78 -15.16
CA VAL A 311 7.40 -7.57 -14.33
C VAL A 311 7.68 -6.34 -15.21
N ALA A 312 8.60 -6.45 -16.17
CA ALA A 312 8.88 -5.38 -17.12
C ALA A 312 7.64 -4.95 -17.91
N GLU A 313 6.91 -5.91 -18.47
CA GLU A 313 5.68 -5.66 -19.25
C GLU A 313 4.59 -4.99 -18.40
N LYS A 314 4.30 -5.53 -17.20
CA LYS A 314 3.30 -4.96 -16.27
C LYS A 314 3.66 -3.56 -15.79
N CYS A 315 4.95 -3.23 -15.73
CA CYS A 315 5.43 -1.89 -15.40
C CYS A 315 5.58 -0.96 -16.62
N GLY A 316 5.04 -1.34 -17.79
CA GLY A 316 4.98 -0.51 -18.98
C GLY A 316 6.25 -0.50 -19.84
N PHE A 317 7.18 -1.45 -19.63
CA PHE A 317 8.37 -1.59 -20.46
C PHE A 317 8.13 -2.61 -21.58
N SER A 318 8.28 -2.20 -22.82
CA SER A 318 8.19 -3.08 -24.00
C SER A 318 9.45 -3.92 -24.25
N ASP A 319 10.57 -3.57 -23.63
CA ASP A 319 11.86 -4.26 -23.78
C ASP A 319 12.46 -4.59 -22.41
N GLN A 320 12.65 -5.88 -22.13
CA GLN A 320 13.21 -6.37 -20.87
C GLN A 320 14.67 -5.94 -20.66
N ARG A 321 15.48 -5.81 -21.71
CA ARG A 321 16.88 -5.41 -21.57
C ARG A 321 16.97 -3.96 -21.16
N TYR A 322 16.15 -3.11 -21.79
CA TYR A 322 16.02 -1.70 -21.41
C TYR A 322 15.51 -1.55 -19.98
N PHE A 323 14.49 -2.29 -19.59
CA PHE A 323 14.01 -2.35 -18.21
C PHE A 323 15.13 -2.72 -17.24
N SER A 324 15.85 -3.81 -17.48
CA SER A 324 16.91 -4.29 -16.59
C SER A 324 18.03 -3.27 -16.44
N LYS A 325 18.37 -2.53 -17.51
CA LYS A 325 19.33 -1.44 -17.47
C LYS A 325 18.85 -0.28 -16.59
N MET A 326 17.61 0.20 -16.83
CA MET A 326 17.00 1.28 -16.05
C MET A 326 16.82 0.92 -14.58
N PHE A 327 16.41 -0.31 -14.30
CA PHE A 327 16.28 -0.82 -12.95
C PHE A 327 17.63 -0.83 -12.22
N LYS A 328 18.69 -1.31 -12.88
CA LYS A 328 20.05 -1.30 -12.31
C LYS A 328 20.60 0.11 -12.11
N GLU A 329 20.34 1.03 -13.02
CA GLU A 329 20.76 2.45 -12.88
C GLU A 329 20.11 3.11 -11.66
N GLN A 330 18.86 2.76 -11.33
CA GLN A 330 18.14 3.37 -10.20
C GLN A 330 18.34 2.63 -8.87
N THR A 331 18.53 1.32 -8.89
CA THR A 331 18.60 0.49 -7.67
C THR A 331 20.00 -0.01 -7.34
N GLY A 332 20.92 0.06 -8.30
CA GLY A 332 22.27 -0.49 -8.20
C GLY A 332 22.35 -1.99 -8.53
N LEU A 333 21.23 -2.70 -8.64
CA LEU A 333 21.14 -4.15 -8.83
C LEU A 333 20.32 -4.51 -10.07
N LEU A 334 20.61 -5.65 -10.68
CA LEU A 334 19.71 -6.23 -11.68
C LEU A 334 18.39 -6.69 -11.02
N PRO A 335 17.27 -6.73 -11.75
CA PRO A 335 15.99 -7.18 -11.18
C PRO A 335 16.04 -8.56 -10.51
N SER A 336 16.78 -9.50 -11.09
CA SER A 336 16.97 -10.84 -10.52
C SER A 336 17.83 -10.81 -9.24
N GLU A 337 18.90 -10.01 -9.22
CA GLU A 337 19.76 -9.82 -8.06
C GLU A 337 18.98 -9.14 -6.92
N TYR A 338 18.15 -8.15 -7.26
CA TYR A 338 17.29 -7.43 -6.32
C TYR A 338 16.31 -8.40 -5.65
N ARG A 339 15.62 -9.24 -6.42
CA ARG A 339 14.74 -10.28 -5.89
C ARG A 339 15.49 -11.21 -4.95
N GLN A 340 16.62 -11.77 -5.38
CA GLN A 340 17.39 -12.70 -4.56
C GLN A 340 17.87 -12.07 -3.25
N GLN A 341 18.31 -10.83 -3.28
CA GLN A 341 18.87 -10.18 -2.09
C GLN A 341 17.82 -9.74 -1.08
N PHE A 342 16.61 -9.40 -1.53
CA PHE A 342 15.58 -8.80 -0.67
C PHE A 342 14.37 -9.69 -0.45
N ALA A 343 14.11 -10.73 -1.25
CA ALA A 343 13.01 -11.67 -1.02
C ALA A 343 13.18 -12.47 0.30
N GLU A 344 14.42 -12.66 0.78
CA GLU A 344 14.70 -13.32 2.08
C GLU A 344 14.47 -12.37 3.30
N ARG A 345 14.18 -11.09 3.07
CA ARG A 345 14.01 -10.09 4.12
C ARG A 345 12.55 -9.62 4.31
N VAL A 346 11.64 -10.07 3.45
CA VAL A 346 10.21 -9.79 3.47
C VAL A 346 9.47 -11.06 3.87
#